data_9ada9786b4a789d5495646b0f38d471c
#
_entry.id   9ada9786b4a789d5495646b0f38d471c
#
_cell.length_a   1.000
_cell.length_b   1.000
_cell.length_c   1.000
_cell.angle_alpha   90.00
_cell.angle_beta   90.00
_cell.angle_gamma   90.00
#
_symmetry.space_group_name_H-M   'P 1'
#
loop_
_entity.id
_entity.type
_entity.pdbx_description
1 polymer ?
#
loop_
_entity_poly.entity_id
_entity_poly.type
_entity_poly.pdbx_seq_one_letter_code
_entity_poly.pdbx_strand_id
1 'polypeptide(L)'
;MVSGIYFSCQGESHKATCKPCQDFSHSYATSSGIAVAIVCDGHGGERYFRSQYGAKLAAKVTDEAVWSFVQNIDVNLFKGKPYTALGPILPDKGNTEKPTNKEFIAFRQLFSNILYRWDEKINAHAEANPLND
;
A
#
# COMPACT_ATOMS: atom_id res chain seq x y z
N MET A 1 21.15 -11.09 -4.85
CA MET A 1 20.67 -10.47 -3.59
C MET A 1 19.78 -9.30 -3.95
N VAL A 2 18.58 -9.20 -3.39
CA VAL A 2 17.68 -8.06 -3.60
C VAL A 2 17.71 -7.21 -2.34
N SER A 3 17.85 -5.90 -2.49
CA SER A 3 17.79 -4.94 -1.38
C SER A 3 16.75 -3.86 -1.70
N GLY A 4 16.07 -3.34 -0.67
CA GLY A 4 15.11 -2.26 -0.79
C GLY A 4 15.65 -0.99 -0.13
N ILE A 5 15.51 0.13 -0.80
CA ILE A 5 15.78 1.46 -0.26
C ILE A 5 14.52 2.29 -0.48
N TYR A 6 14.13 3.04 0.52
CA TYR A 6 12.99 3.96 0.43
C TYR A 6 13.30 5.27 1.13
N PHE A 7 12.69 6.32 0.64
CA PHE A 7 12.64 7.61 1.32
C PHE A 7 11.42 8.40 0.84
N SER A 8 10.95 9.29 1.68
CA SER A 8 9.94 10.28 1.32
C SER A 8 10.49 11.66 1.62
N CYS A 9 10.35 12.58 0.69
CA CYS A 9 10.75 13.96 0.88
C CYS A 9 9.59 14.91 0.59
N GLN A 10 9.52 15.95 1.38
CA GLN A 10 8.50 16.99 1.23
C GLN A 10 8.83 17.90 0.06
N GLY A 11 7.83 18.20 -0.77
CA GLY A 11 7.95 19.20 -1.83
C GLY A 11 8.20 20.61 -1.30
N GLU A 12 8.88 21.43 -2.10
CA GLU A 12 9.30 22.79 -1.73
C GLU A 12 8.12 23.70 -1.34
N SER A 13 7.02 23.61 -2.07
CA SER A 13 5.78 24.35 -1.78
C SER A 13 5.18 24.02 -0.41
N HIS A 14 5.29 22.78 0.03
CA HIS A 14 4.79 22.33 1.33
C HIS A 14 5.72 22.76 2.46
N LYS A 15 7.04 22.79 2.22
CA LYS A 15 8.01 23.35 3.18
C LYS A 15 7.75 24.81 3.46
N ALA A 16 7.48 25.60 2.41
CA ALA A 16 7.17 27.02 2.54
C ALA A 16 5.92 27.31 3.37
N THR A 17 4.98 26.37 3.44
CA THR A 17 3.73 26.49 4.22
C THR A 17 3.76 25.72 5.54
N CYS A 18 4.89 25.19 5.96
CA CYS A 18 5.07 24.38 7.18
C CYS A 18 4.14 23.17 7.27
N LYS A 19 3.65 22.67 6.15
CA LYS A 19 2.83 21.45 6.12
C LYS A 19 3.72 20.22 6.35
N PRO A 20 3.25 19.19 7.06
CA PRO A 20 4.01 17.94 7.19
C PRO A 20 4.10 17.21 5.85
N CYS A 21 5.10 16.32 5.70
CA CYS A 21 5.11 15.38 4.59
C CYS A 21 3.93 14.42 4.74
N GLN A 22 3.06 14.39 3.74
CA GLN A 22 1.82 13.62 3.77
C GLN A 22 1.96 12.27 3.05
N ASP A 23 3.03 12.11 2.29
CA ASP A 23 3.37 10.88 1.60
C ASP A 23 4.21 9.97 2.48
N PHE A 24 4.06 8.68 2.27
CA PHE A 24 4.86 7.69 2.99
C PHE A 24 5.29 6.58 2.04
N SER A 25 6.55 6.16 2.16
CA SER A 25 7.07 5.01 1.43
C SER A 25 7.78 4.05 2.37
N HIS A 26 7.75 2.78 2.02
CA HIS A 26 8.41 1.72 2.75
C HIS A 26 8.84 0.63 1.78
N SER A 27 10.04 0.07 1.96
CA SER A 27 10.45 -1.10 1.20
C SER A 27 11.45 -1.95 1.96
N TYR A 28 11.41 -3.23 1.72
CA TYR A 28 12.38 -4.17 2.24
C TYR A 28 12.52 -5.39 1.32
N ALA A 29 13.57 -6.16 1.55
CA ALA A 29 13.74 -7.47 0.95
C ALA A 29 14.12 -8.48 2.03
N THR A 30 13.58 -9.68 1.92
CA THR A 30 13.86 -10.79 2.84
C THR A 30 14.99 -11.66 2.32
N SER A 31 15.62 -12.43 3.20
CA SER A 31 16.62 -13.44 2.82
C SER A 31 16.02 -14.56 1.96
N SER A 32 14.72 -14.77 2.02
CA SER A 32 13.99 -15.72 1.16
C SER A 32 13.68 -15.21 -0.25
N GLY A 33 14.11 -13.97 -0.58
CA GLY A 33 13.97 -13.42 -1.92
C GLY A 33 12.65 -12.69 -2.18
N ILE A 34 11.85 -12.44 -1.14
CA ILE A 34 10.65 -11.61 -1.26
C ILE A 34 11.06 -10.14 -1.16
N ALA A 35 10.63 -9.33 -2.11
CA ALA A 35 10.79 -7.89 -2.07
C ALA A 35 9.41 -7.21 -2.01
N VAL A 36 9.27 -6.22 -1.13
CA VAL A 36 8.06 -5.43 -0.94
C VAL A 36 8.41 -3.96 -1.11
N ALA A 37 7.58 -3.25 -1.85
CA ALA A 37 7.65 -1.80 -1.97
C ALA A 37 6.23 -1.22 -1.85
N ILE A 38 6.06 -0.25 -0.97
CA ILE A 38 4.79 0.40 -0.66
C ILE A 38 4.98 1.90 -0.81
N VAL A 39 4.07 2.53 -1.53
CA VAL A 39 4.01 3.99 -1.67
C VAL A 39 2.57 4.42 -1.37
N CYS A 40 2.44 5.36 -0.46
CA CYS A 40 1.16 5.94 -0.06
C CYS A 40 1.21 7.44 -0.28
N ASP A 41 0.39 7.92 -1.20
CA ASP A 41 0.23 9.33 -1.52
C ASP A 41 -0.86 9.92 -0.61
N GLY A 42 -0.51 10.92 0.16
CA GLY A 42 -1.40 11.63 1.07
C GLY A 42 -1.93 12.92 0.46
N HIS A 43 -3.19 13.22 0.72
CA HIS A 43 -3.84 14.39 0.14
C HIS A 43 -3.40 15.72 0.79
N GLY A 44 -2.88 16.66 -0.02
CA GLY A 44 -2.30 17.94 0.43
C GLY A 44 -3.27 19.05 0.82
N GLY A 45 -4.58 18.88 0.68
CA GLY A 45 -5.58 19.90 0.97
C GLY A 45 -5.74 20.18 2.49
N GLU A 46 -6.15 21.40 2.85
CA GLU A 46 -6.34 21.80 4.25
C GLU A 46 -7.35 20.93 5.03
N ARG A 47 -8.35 20.43 4.35
CA ARG A 47 -9.34 19.50 4.91
C ARG A 47 -8.74 18.17 5.37
N TYR A 48 -7.57 17.83 4.82
CA TYR A 48 -6.92 16.53 5.02
C TYR A 48 -5.71 16.64 5.96
N PHE A 49 -5.84 17.44 7.01
CA PHE A 49 -4.77 17.72 7.98
C PHE A 49 -4.22 16.45 8.69
N ARG A 50 -4.94 15.32 8.63
CA ARG A 50 -4.49 14.01 9.15
C ARG A 50 -3.91 13.09 8.07
N SER A 51 -3.73 13.57 6.85
CA SER A 51 -3.32 12.77 5.69
C SER A 51 -1.99 12.04 5.92
N GLN A 52 -1.04 12.69 6.60
CA GLN A 52 0.24 12.06 6.99
C GLN A 52 0.05 10.79 7.84
N TYR A 53 -0.93 10.78 8.74
CA TYR A 53 -1.25 9.60 9.54
C TYR A 53 -1.96 8.56 8.70
N GLY A 54 -2.85 9.00 7.81
CA GLY A 54 -3.54 8.14 6.87
C GLY A 54 -2.57 7.37 5.98
N ALA A 55 -1.59 8.04 5.40
CA ALA A 55 -0.56 7.41 4.56
C ALA A 55 0.31 6.42 5.35
N LYS A 56 0.75 6.77 6.55
CA LYS A 56 1.52 5.87 7.42
C LYS A 56 0.73 4.64 7.84
N LEU A 57 -0.54 4.82 8.20
CA LEU A 57 -1.42 3.71 8.59
C LEU A 57 -1.72 2.82 7.39
N ALA A 58 -1.94 3.39 6.20
CA ALA A 58 -2.12 2.64 4.97
C ALA A 58 -0.89 1.77 4.67
N ALA A 59 0.31 2.33 4.76
CA ALA A 59 1.54 1.57 4.55
C ALA A 59 1.68 0.42 5.55
N LYS A 60 1.41 0.67 6.82
CA LYS A 60 1.50 -0.36 7.87
C LYS A 60 0.52 -1.51 7.65
N VAL A 61 -0.76 -1.21 7.41
CA VAL A 61 -1.76 -2.26 7.20
C VAL A 61 -1.52 -3.02 5.89
N THR A 62 -1.01 -2.33 4.86
CA THR A 62 -0.64 -2.96 3.59
C THR A 62 0.50 -3.95 3.80
N ASP A 63 1.54 -3.55 4.52
CA ASP A 63 2.68 -4.43 4.83
C ASP A 63 2.22 -5.69 5.58
N GLU A 64 1.46 -5.53 6.66
CA GLU A 64 0.91 -6.64 7.44
C GLU A 64 0.02 -7.56 6.60
N ALA A 65 -0.84 -7.00 5.75
CA ALA A 65 -1.75 -7.77 4.91
C ALA A 65 -1.02 -8.51 3.78
N VAL A 66 -0.07 -7.86 3.13
CA VAL A 66 0.76 -8.46 2.07
C VAL A 66 1.61 -9.59 2.65
N TRP A 67 2.21 -9.39 3.82
CA TRP A 67 2.99 -10.41 4.49
C TRP A 67 2.15 -11.66 4.82
N SER A 68 0.97 -11.46 5.41
CA SER A 68 0.03 -12.54 5.67
C SER A 68 -0.43 -13.24 4.38
N PHE A 69 -0.69 -12.47 3.32
CA PHE A 69 -1.07 -13.01 2.03
C PHE A 69 0.01 -13.92 1.44
N VAL A 70 1.26 -13.45 1.42
CA VAL A 70 2.40 -14.21 0.88
C VAL A 70 2.65 -15.51 1.67
N GLN A 71 2.40 -15.52 2.97
CA GLN A 71 2.55 -16.72 3.80
C GLN A 71 1.44 -17.77 3.58
N ASN A 72 0.26 -17.34 3.19
CA ASN A 72 -0.93 -18.19 3.09
C ASN A 72 -1.33 -18.57 1.68
N ILE A 73 -0.68 -17.99 0.66
CA ILE A 73 -0.96 -18.27 -0.73
C ILE A 73 0.20 -19.00 -1.40
N ASP A 74 -0.12 -19.86 -2.36
CA ASP A 74 0.91 -20.42 -3.23
C ASP A 74 1.41 -19.32 -4.18
N VAL A 75 2.54 -18.72 -3.82
CA VAL A 75 3.17 -17.65 -4.61
C VAL A 75 3.55 -18.08 -6.02
N ASN A 76 3.66 -19.39 -6.30
CA ASN A 76 3.91 -19.88 -7.65
C ASN A 76 2.74 -19.62 -8.60
N LEU A 77 1.53 -19.44 -8.08
CA LEU A 77 0.36 -19.04 -8.89
C LEU A 77 0.59 -17.69 -9.59
N PHE A 78 1.39 -16.81 -8.98
CA PHE A 78 1.62 -15.45 -9.48
C PHE A 78 2.98 -15.28 -10.15
N LYS A 79 3.82 -16.30 -10.18
CA LYS A 79 5.16 -16.22 -10.73
C LYS A 79 5.15 -15.85 -12.21
N GLY A 80 5.81 -14.75 -12.54
CA GLY A 80 5.90 -14.24 -13.90
C GLY A 80 4.62 -13.54 -14.41
N LYS A 81 3.61 -13.36 -13.55
CA LYS A 81 2.35 -12.72 -13.90
C LYS A 81 2.17 -11.43 -13.09
N PRO A 82 2.21 -10.25 -13.70
CA PRO A 82 1.89 -9.00 -13.01
C PRO A 82 0.38 -8.88 -12.80
N TYR A 83 -0.03 -8.51 -11.59
CA TYR A 83 -1.43 -8.30 -11.23
C TYR A 83 -1.64 -6.95 -10.54
N THR A 84 -2.84 -6.42 -10.71
CA THR A 84 -3.36 -5.25 -9.98
C THR A 84 -4.72 -5.58 -9.38
N ALA A 85 -5.24 -4.68 -8.53
CA ALA A 85 -6.61 -4.78 -8.01
C ALA A 85 -7.68 -4.82 -9.12
N LEU A 86 -7.36 -4.28 -10.29
CA LEU A 86 -8.26 -4.20 -11.45
C LEU A 86 -8.08 -5.38 -12.42
N GLY A 87 -7.10 -6.22 -12.18
CA GLY A 87 -6.77 -7.35 -13.05
C GLY A 87 -5.28 -7.38 -13.44
N PRO A 88 -4.91 -8.20 -14.40
CA PRO A 88 -3.52 -8.28 -14.84
C PRO A 88 -3.10 -6.95 -15.49
N ILE A 89 -1.88 -6.52 -15.21
CA ILE A 89 -1.23 -5.48 -16.01
C ILE A 89 -0.90 -6.15 -17.34
N LEU A 90 -1.53 -5.69 -18.42
CA LEU A 90 -1.20 -6.17 -19.75
C LEU A 90 0.18 -5.61 -20.12
N PRO A 91 1.22 -6.45 -20.19
CA PRO A 91 2.45 -6.03 -20.86
C PRO A 91 2.14 -5.79 -22.34
N ASP A 92 2.89 -4.90 -22.96
CA ASP A 92 2.72 -4.56 -24.36
C ASP A 92 2.46 -5.80 -25.22
N LYS A 93 1.32 -5.78 -25.89
CA LYS A 93 0.89 -6.64 -27.00
C LYS A 93 1.36 -8.11 -26.93
N GLY A 94 0.57 -8.96 -26.32
CA GLY A 94 0.65 -10.39 -26.60
C GLY A 94 0.36 -11.37 -25.47
N ASN A 95 0.44 -10.98 -24.21
CA ASN A 95 0.12 -11.90 -23.13
C ASN A 95 -1.35 -11.74 -22.71
N THR A 96 -2.21 -12.57 -23.25
CA THR A 96 -3.66 -12.56 -23.04
C THR A 96 -4.11 -13.52 -21.93
N GLU A 97 -3.21 -14.04 -21.12
CA GLU A 97 -3.61 -14.91 -20.01
C GLU A 97 -4.42 -14.11 -18.98
N LYS A 98 -5.71 -14.38 -18.96
CA LYS A 98 -6.59 -13.84 -17.92
C LYS A 98 -6.27 -14.54 -16.60
N PRO A 99 -6.33 -13.80 -15.46
CA PRO A 99 -6.17 -14.42 -14.16
C PRO A 99 -7.23 -15.48 -13.95
N THR A 100 -6.89 -16.59 -13.32
CA THR A 100 -7.87 -17.56 -12.89
C THR A 100 -8.83 -16.95 -11.87
N ASN A 101 -10.03 -17.47 -11.74
CA ASN A 101 -10.98 -16.99 -10.73
C ASN A 101 -10.40 -17.04 -9.31
N LYS A 102 -9.56 -18.03 -8.99
CA LYS A 102 -8.92 -18.16 -7.68
C LYS A 102 -7.94 -17.04 -7.42
N GLU A 103 -7.07 -16.71 -8.39
CA GLU A 103 -6.09 -15.61 -8.30
C GLU A 103 -6.81 -14.29 -8.13
N PHE A 104 -7.83 -14.04 -8.93
CA PHE A 104 -8.62 -12.81 -8.88
C PHE A 104 -9.34 -12.64 -7.54
N ILE A 105 -9.96 -13.70 -7.02
CA ILE A 105 -10.62 -13.70 -5.71
C ILE A 105 -9.60 -13.42 -4.60
N ALA A 106 -8.44 -14.07 -4.62
CA ALA A 106 -7.40 -13.88 -3.62
C ALA A 106 -6.90 -12.43 -3.57
N PHE A 107 -6.67 -11.79 -4.73
CA PHE A 107 -6.30 -10.38 -4.80
C PHE A 107 -7.41 -9.45 -4.31
N ARG A 108 -8.65 -9.69 -4.71
CA ARG A 108 -9.79 -8.89 -4.21
C ARG A 108 -9.92 -8.99 -2.69
N GLN A 109 -9.73 -10.16 -2.12
CA GLN A 109 -9.73 -10.34 -0.66
C GLN A 109 -8.58 -9.60 0.00
N LEU A 110 -7.38 -9.63 -0.57
CA LEU A 110 -6.24 -8.86 -0.06
C LEU A 110 -6.56 -7.36 -0.02
N PHE A 111 -7.04 -6.80 -1.13
CA PHE A 111 -7.37 -5.36 -1.20
C PHE A 111 -8.51 -4.97 -0.27
N SER A 112 -9.57 -5.79 -0.19
CA SER A 112 -10.67 -5.54 0.74
C SER A 112 -10.19 -5.58 2.20
N ASN A 113 -9.29 -6.49 2.54
CA ASN A 113 -8.70 -6.59 3.87
C ASN A 113 -7.83 -5.37 4.20
N ILE A 114 -7.03 -4.89 3.25
CA ILE A 114 -6.24 -3.65 3.42
C ILE A 114 -7.16 -2.46 3.70
N LEU A 115 -8.20 -2.27 2.88
CA LEU A 115 -9.14 -1.16 3.03
C LEU A 115 -9.87 -1.21 4.36
N TYR A 116 -10.37 -2.38 4.76
CA TYR A 116 -11.07 -2.56 6.02
C TYR A 116 -10.18 -2.24 7.22
N ARG A 117 -8.98 -2.79 7.27
CA ARG A 117 -8.03 -2.54 8.35
C ARG A 117 -7.55 -1.10 8.40
N TRP A 118 -7.39 -0.48 7.25
CA TRP A 118 -7.03 0.93 7.18
C TRP A 118 -8.13 1.80 7.76
N ASP A 119 -9.38 1.54 7.39
CA ASP A 119 -10.53 2.26 7.93
C ASP A 119 -10.63 2.11 9.47
N GLU A 120 -10.49 0.88 10.00
CA GLU A 120 -10.44 0.66 11.44
C GLU A 120 -9.34 1.49 12.13
N LYS A 121 -8.14 1.52 11.55
CA LYS A 121 -7.01 2.28 12.12
C LYS A 121 -7.22 3.78 12.05
N ILE A 122 -7.82 4.29 10.98
CA ILE A 122 -8.16 5.71 10.83
C ILE A 122 -9.19 6.10 11.88
N ASN A 123 -10.23 5.32 12.05
CA ASN A 123 -11.28 5.59 13.03
C ASN A 123 -10.72 5.57 14.46
N ALA A 124 -9.95 4.57 14.81
CA ALA A 124 -9.28 4.51 16.13
C ALA A 124 -8.32 5.70 16.36
N HIS A 125 -7.59 6.13 15.32
CA HIS A 125 -6.74 7.31 15.42
C HIS A 125 -7.58 8.59 15.63
N ALA A 126 -8.70 8.71 14.94
CA ALA A 126 -9.59 9.87 15.07
C ALA A 126 -10.21 9.94 16.47
N GLU A 127 -10.65 8.81 17.01
CA GLU A 127 -11.19 8.72 18.37
C GLU A 127 -10.15 9.06 19.45
N ALA A 128 -8.92 8.59 19.27
CA ALA A 128 -7.82 8.86 20.19
C ALA A 128 -7.31 10.33 20.12
N ASN A 129 -7.62 11.03 19.05
CA ASN A 129 -7.18 12.41 18.79
C ASN A 129 -8.37 13.25 18.32
N PRO A 130 -9.37 13.50 19.18
CA PRO A 130 -10.53 14.31 18.81
C PRO A 130 -10.09 15.73 18.42
N LEU A 131 -10.88 16.38 17.55
CA LEU A 131 -10.73 17.80 17.30
C LEU A 131 -11.25 18.54 18.53
N ASN A 132 -10.43 19.42 19.06
CA ASN A 132 -10.92 20.40 20.03
C ASN A 132 -11.67 21.47 19.23
N ASP A 133 -12.95 21.65 19.53
CA ASP A 133 -13.78 22.74 19.01
C ASP A 133 -13.25 24.11 19.45
#